data_87a095c599fadf781eec3468c0bb0e56
#
_entry.id   87a095c599fadf781eec3468c0bb0e56
#
_cell.length_a   1.000
_cell.length_b   1.000
_cell.length_c   1.000
_cell.angle_alpha   90.00
_cell.angle_beta   90.00
_cell.angle_gamma   90.00
#
_symmetry.space_group_name_H-M   'P 1'
#
loop_
_entity.id
_entity.type
_entity.pdbx_description
1 polymer ?
#
loop_
_entity_poly.entity_id
_entity_poly.type
_entity_poly.pdbx_seq_one_letter_code
_entity_poly.pdbx_strand_id
1 'polypeptide(L)'
;MINEIADKTGIDKADVQVSVEAFFSVVKNSMATGENIYVRGFGSFVNKKRAKKIARNISKNTAMIIEEHYVPSFKPSKIFVEKIKNSSKLKS
;
A
#
# COMPACT_ATOMS: atom_id res chain seq x y z
N MET A 1 -11.70 -11.75 0.26
CA MET A 1 -11.93 -10.41 0.86
C MET A 1 -13.32 -9.85 0.59
N ILE A 2 -13.75 -9.78 -0.64
CA ILE A 2 -15.08 -9.21 -0.99
C ILE A 2 -16.22 -9.99 -0.36
N ASN A 3 -16.15 -11.32 -0.40
CA ASN A 3 -17.17 -12.17 0.24
C ASN A 3 -17.25 -11.92 1.74
N GLU A 4 -16.11 -11.78 2.40
CA GLU A 4 -16.05 -11.54 3.83
C GLU A 4 -16.66 -10.20 4.22
N ILE A 5 -16.41 -9.17 3.43
CA ILE A 5 -16.97 -7.84 3.64
C ILE A 5 -18.49 -7.87 3.44
N ALA A 6 -18.95 -8.54 2.39
CA ALA A 6 -20.38 -8.66 2.11
C ALA A 6 -21.11 -9.39 3.24
N ASP A 7 -20.53 -10.47 3.73
CA ASP A 7 -21.11 -11.24 4.82
C ASP A 7 -21.15 -10.43 6.12
N LYS A 8 -20.09 -9.68 6.40
CA LYS A 8 -19.97 -8.90 7.63
C LYS A 8 -20.89 -7.68 7.66
N THR A 9 -21.12 -7.07 6.51
CA THR A 9 -21.87 -5.82 6.42
C THR A 9 -23.31 -5.99 5.98
N GLY A 10 -23.65 -7.13 5.37
CA GLY A 10 -24.96 -7.32 4.76
C GLY A 10 -25.14 -6.60 3.43
N ILE A 11 -24.08 -5.99 2.91
CA ILE A 11 -24.11 -5.29 1.63
C ILE A 11 -23.94 -6.30 0.50
N ASP A 12 -24.65 -6.10 -0.59
CA ASP A 12 -24.57 -6.98 -1.75
C ASP A 12 -23.13 -7.06 -2.29
N LYS A 13 -22.71 -8.26 -2.65
CA LYS A 13 -21.36 -8.54 -3.11
C LYS A 13 -20.91 -7.65 -4.27
N ALA A 14 -21.82 -7.40 -5.23
CA ALA A 14 -21.52 -6.55 -6.37
C ALA A 14 -21.23 -5.12 -5.94
N ASP A 15 -21.99 -4.60 -4.97
CA ASP A 15 -21.78 -3.26 -4.43
C ASP A 15 -20.49 -3.16 -3.64
N VAL A 16 -20.14 -4.20 -2.89
CA VAL A 16 -18.87 -4.27 -2.17
C VAL A 16 -17.71 -4.22 -3.15
N GLN A 17 -17.78 -4.99 -4.22
CA GLN A 17 -16.72 -5.03 -5.23
C GLN A 17 -16.50 -3.66 -5.86
N VAL A 18 -17.55 -2.99 -6.27
CA VAL A 18 -17.47 -1.65 -6.85
C VAL A 18 -16.85 -0.67 -5.86
N SER A 19 -17.26 -0.72 -4.60
CA SER A 19 -16.75 0.18 -3.56
C SER A 19 -15.27 -0.05 -3.26
N VAL A 20 -14.84 -1.31 -3.18
CA VAL A 20 -13.44 -1.65 -2.92
C VAL A 20 -12.56 -1.21 -4.09
N GLU A 21 -12.99 -1.47 -5.32
CA GLU A 21 -12.25 -1.05 -6.50
C GLU A 21 -12.14 0.47 -6.60
N ALA A 22 -13.23 1.17 -6.29
CA ALA A 22 -13.24 2.63 -6.28
C ALA A 22 -12.30 3.18 -5.21
N PHE A 23 -12.27 2.55 -4.03
CA PHE A 23 -11.37 2.94 -2.95
C PHE A 23 -9.91 2.90 -3.40
N PHE A 24 -9.48 1.79 -3.99
CA PHE A 24 -8.10 1.66 -4.46
C PHE A 24 -7.80 2.64 -5.61
N SER A 25 -8.74 2.87 -6.49
CA SER A 25 -8.57 3.83 -7.58
C SER A 25 -8.38 5.25 -7.04
N VAL A 26 -9.18 5.66 -6.07
CA VAL A 26 -9.06 6.97 -5.44
C VAL A 26 -7.73 7.10 -4.72
N VAL A 27 -7.30 6.06 -4.00
CA VAL A 27 -6.00 6.06 -3.33
C VAL A 27 -4.87 6.29 -4.33
N LYS A 28 -4.86 5.54 -5.42
CA LYS A 28 -3.82 5.67 -6.44
C LYS A 28 -3.79 7.07 -7.06
N ASN A 29 -4.96 7.59 -7.41
CA ASN A 29 -5.03 8.90 -8.06
C ASN A 29 -4.64 10.04 -7.11
N SER A 30 -5.07 9.96 -5.85
CA SER A 30 -4.72 10.98 -4.86
C SER A 30 -3.22 10.99 -4.59
N MET A 31 -2.61 9.81 -4.45
CA MET A 31 -1.18 9.72 -4.24
C MET A 31 -0.39 10.20 -5.46
N ALA A 32 -0.90 9.98 -6.66
CA ALA A 32 -0.27 10.45 -7.88
C ALA A 32 -0.22 11.98 -7.97
N THR A 33 -1.13 12.68 -7.28
CA THR A 33 -1.12 14.14 -7.21
C THR A 33 -0.32 14.68 -6.03
N GLY A 34 0.38 13.82 -5.29
CA GLY A 34 1.25 14.22 -4.18
C GLY A 34 0.60 14.15 -2.81
N GLU A 35 -0.64 13.70 -2.71
CA GLU A 35 -1.34 13.60 -1.44
C GLU A 35 -1.00 12.30 -0.72
N ASN A 36 -0.96 12.37 0.61
CA ASN A 36 -0.86 11.19 1.45
C ASN A 36 -2.24 10.86 2.01
N ILE A 37 -2.50 9.58 2.26
CA ILE A 37 -3.81 9.14 2.76
C ILE A 37 -3.64 8.46 4.09
N TYR A 38 -4.39 8.93 5.10
CA TYR A 38 -4.34 8.40 6.46
C TYR A 38 -5.63 7.66 6.76
N VAL A 39 -5.52 6.39 7.12
CA VAL A 39 -6.66 5.56 7.51
C VAL A 39 -6.54 5.27 9.00
N ARG A 40 -7.44 5.84 9.78
CA ARG A 40 -7.41 5.72 11.24
C ARG A 40 -7.42 4.27 11.68
N GLY A 41 -6.49 3.91 12.54
CA GLY A 41 -6.39 2.56 13.10
C GLY A 41 -5.80 1.53 12.16
N PHE A 42 -5.48 1.91 10.93
CA PHE A 42 -4.92 1.02 9.93
C PHE A 42 -3.50 1.42 9.55
N GLY A 43 -3.34 2.62 9.01
CA GLY A 43 -2.03 3.11 8.60
C GLY A 43 -2.13 4.26 7.62
N SER A 44 -1.00 4.55 6.98
CA SER A 44 -0.90 5.66 6.04
C SER A 44 -0.31 5.20 4.73
N PHE A 45 -0.89 5.67 3.63
CA PHE A 45 -0.33 5.51 2.30
C PHE A 45 0.40 6.80 1.96
N VAL A 46 1.71 6.72 1.83
CA VAL A 46 2.55 7.90 1.67
C VAL A 46 3.44 7.77 0.44
N ASN A 47 3.77 8.90 -0.14
CA ASN A 47 4.77 8.98 -1.20
C ASN A 47 6.15 9.06 -0.56
N LYS A 48 6.98 8.07 -0.84
CA LYS A 48 8.34 8.02 -0.32
C LYS A 48 9.33 8.35 -1.43
N LYS A 49 10.21 9.30 -1.15
CA LYS A 49 11.24 9.68 -2.11
C LYS A 49 12.36 8.65 -2.09
N ARG A 50 12.67 8.12 -3.26
CA ARG A 50 13.83 7.26 -3.46
C ARG A 50 14.96 8.09 -4.03
N ALA A 51 16.11 8.05 -3.36
CA ALA A 51 17.29 8.78 -3.80
C ALA A 51 17.80 8.20 -5.12
N LYS A 52 18.46 9.05 -5.87
CA LYS A 52 19.20 8.65 -7.08
C LYS A 52 20.23 7.58 -6.72
N LYS A 53 20.29 6.53 -7.52
CA LYS A 53 21.34 5.54 -7.33
C LYS A 53 21.81 4.98 -8.65
N ILE A 54 23.00 4.41 -8.62
CA ILE A 54 23.64 3.81 -9.78
C ILE A 54 23.48 2.30 -9.67
N ALA A 55 22.84 1.71 -10.67
CA ALA A 55 22.69 0.27 -10.76
C ALA A 55 23.53 -0.22 -11.94
N ARG A 56 24.13 -1.41 -11.78
CA ARG A 56 24.93 -2.02 -12.83
C ARG A 56 24.12 -3.12 -13.50
N ASN A 57 24.07 -3.07 -14.82
CA ASN A 57 23.48 -4.14 -15.60
C ASN A 57 24.53 -5.24 -15.79
N ILE A 58 24.34 -6.37 -15.13
CA ILE A 58 25.32 -7.47 -15.12
C ILE A 58 25.50 -8.07 -16.52
N SER A 59 24.42 -8.22 -17.28
CA SER A 59 24.48 -8.88 -18.59
C SER A 59 25.16 -8.01 -19.65
N LYS A 60 25.05 -6.68 -19.54
CA LYS A 60 25.67 -5.75 -20.50
C LYS A 60 26.92 -5.07 -19.94
N ASN A 61 27.21 -5.28 -18.67
CA ASN A 61 28.34 -4.68 -17.97
C ASN A 61 28.36 -3.15 -18.09
N THR A 62 27.20 -2.53 -18.09
CA THR A 62 27.04 -1.09 -18.16
C THR A 62 26.41 -0.55 -16.90
N ALA A 63 26.79 0.66 -16.50
CA ALA A 63 26.18 1.34 -15.38
C ALA A 63 24.87 2.00 -15.82
N MET A 64 23.83 1.85 -15.01
CA MET A 64 22.55 2.53 -15.24
C MET A 64 22.31 3.50 -14.09
N ILE A 65 21.87 4.70 -14.44
CA ILE A 65 21.53 5.72 -13.45
C ILE A 65 20.03 5.68 -13.24
N ILE A 66 19.61 5.39 -12.00
CA ILE A 66 18.20 5.46 -11.61
C ILE A 66 18.02 6.82 -10.93
N GLU A 67 17.29 7.70 -11.60
CA GLU A 67 17.04 9.05 -11.07
C GLU A 67 16.18 8.98 -9.81
N GLU A 68 16.23 10.02 -8.99
CA GLU A 68 15.36 10.09 -7.82
C GLU A 68 13.90 10.14 -8.26
N HIS A 69 13.05 9.45 -7.53
CA HIS A 69 11.64 9.36 -7.85
C HIS A 69 10.84 9.05 -6.60
N TYR A 70 9.54 9.21 -6.69
CA TYR A 70 8.64 8.86 -5.59
C TYR A 70 8.02 7.49 -5.83
N VAL A 71 7.88 6.72 -4.78
CA VAL A 71 7.22 5.42 -4.82
C VAL A 71 6.14 5.38 -3.73
N PRO A 72 5.07 4.63 -3.96
CA PRO A 72 4.07 4.45 -2.90
C PRO A 72 4.65 3.60 -1.78
N SER A 73 4.33 3.96 -0.55
CA SER A 73 4.75 3.23 0.63
C SER A 73 3.60 3.18 1.62
N PHE A 74 3.49 2.06 2.33
CA PHE A 74 2.50 1.90 3.37
C PHE A 74 3.18 1.89 4.73
N LYS A 75 2.73 2.77 5.63
CA LYS A 75 3.18 2.79 7.01
C LYS A 75 2.03 2.33 7.90
N PRO A 76 2.12 1.15 8.50
CA PRO A 76 1.05 0.66 9.37
C PRO A 76 0.94 1.52 10.63
N SER A 77 -0.28 1.63 11.17
CA SER A 77 -0.49 2.30 12.44
C SER A 77 0.09 1.45 13.58
N LYS A 78 0.32 2.09 14.72
CA LYS A 78 0.81 1.39 15.90
C LYS A 78 -0.15 0.26 16.30
N ILE A 79 -1.45 0.52 16.22
CA ILE A 79 -2.46 -0.47 16.55
C ILE A 79 -2.35 -1.70 15.64
N PHE A 80 -2.15 -1.47 14.35
CA PHE A 80 -2.00 -2.55 13.37
C PHE A 80 -0.72 -3.33 13.63
N VAL A 81 0.39 -2.63 13.87
CA VAL A 81 1.68 -3.27 14.16
C VAL A 81 1.56 -4.17 15.39
N GLU A 82 0.95 -3.67 16.46
CA GLU A 82 0.77 -4.45 17.69
C GLU A 82 -0.10 -5.67 17.48
N LYS A 83 -1.15 -5.55 16.66
CA LYS A 83 -2.02 -6.68 16.36
C LYS A 83 -1.26 -7.81 15.67
N ILE A 84 -0.38 -7.48 14.74
CA ILE A 84 0.46 -8.48 14.07
C ILE A 84 1.52 -9.04 15.01
N LYS A 85 2.16 -8.16 15.78
CA LYS A 85 3.21 -8.54 16.73
C LYS A 85 2.70 -9.53 17.78
N ASN A 86 1.46 -9.37 18.22
CA ASN A 86 0.85 -10.21 19.24
C ASN A 86 0.09 -11.42 18.68
N SER A 87 0.13 -11.62 17.36
CA SER A 87 -0.55 -12.76 16.74
C SER A 87 0.20 -14.05 17.05
N SER A 88 -0.47 -14.98 17.70
CA SER A 88 0.11 -16.29 18.04
C SER A 88 0.45 -17.13 16.80
N LYS A 89 -0.26 -16.89 15.70
CA LYS A 89 -0.04 -17.63 14.45
C LYS A 89 1.26 -17.22 13.75
N LEU A 90 1.79 -16.02 14.06
CA LEU A 90 2.99 -15.50 13.42
C LEU A 90 4.22 -15.61 14.29
N LYS A 91 4.08 -16.05 15.53
CA LYS A 91 5.23 -16.29 16.42
C LYS A 91 5.87 -17.61 16.06
N SER A 92 7.15 -17.56 15.80
CA SER A 92 7.96 -18.75 15.57
C SER A 92 8.47 -19.36 16.86
#